data_4687d8230361449a7b5e0d8a95df6738
#
_entry.id   4687d8230361449a7b5e0d8a95df6738
#
_cell.length_a   1.000
_cell.length_b   1.000
_cell.length_c   1.000
_cell.angle_alpha   90.00
_cell.angle_beta   90.00
_cell.angle_gamma   90.00
#
_symmetry.space_group_name_H-M   'P 1'
#
loop_
_entity.id
_entity.type
_entity.pdbx_description
1 polymer ?
#
loop_
_entity_poly.entity_id
_entity_poly.type
_entity_poly.pdbx_seq_one_letter_code
_entity_poly.pdbx_strand_id
1 'polypeptide(L)'
;VTPEEKVDAVHTCVDMAGPKMIQHYLSKGKNAFKCQADVMEYVSAFREPVIGTKKICNQPDHCPQSDVFVDILTGKQNYTITWANRGSSKTYGAGLIIFTKSNLFKKMQTNILGASEQQSKLAYAAMDGFWDITGLRDKVLVKDPEVHRTQWKNGSQVNILTASMKAVRGPHPQSLHLDELDEMEDAIYQSALSQPQANYGIPASIHIWSTNHQAVGLMDAAIEMAKKNQLYKLYKYCIWECIASCVGVYECSTCPLSSICPGPQVKGADGYYQPADLSAKLLTLSFEVFQREWLCIKVGFGDTVYEDQYDPEKHILREYPVNYERPVYLSIDWGGDAPFSVGVWQNDPELDMWVRVDEVFKAKTSNTVIMEMARERRWWKLIKGVVADPARPDLFTDWGHAGIEMTRANNAYDEGLDAVKNALAPMKGPPKIGFSSRCQNVIREFSTYKSRDGKPLKKDDHCMDEVRYFTMWKVADNDGDDFFGTSNANVMPS
;
A
#
# COMPACT_ATOMS: atom_id res chain seq x y z
N VAL A 1 13.64 -3.99 -54.19
CA VAL A 1 12.97 -3.91 -52.90
C VAL A 1 13.84 -3.03 -52.00
N THR A 2 13.38 -1.85 -51.68
CA THR A 2 14.09 -0.87 -50.85
C THR A 2 14.18 -1.37 -49.41
N PRO A 3 15.13 -0.85 -48.57
CA PRO A 3 15.19 -1.17 -47.16
C PRO A 3 13.87 -0.87 -46.42
N GLU A 4 13.13 0.16 -46.84
CA GLU A 4 11.82 0.53 -46.29
C GLU A 4 10.74 -0.51 -46.62
N GLU A 5 10.68 -1.03 -47.86
CA GLU A 5 9.76 -2.10 -48.22
C GLU A 5 10.05 -3.41 -47.49
N LYS A 6 11.29 -3.67 -47.12
CA LYS A 6 11.65 -4.82 -46.26
C LYS A 6 11.20 -4.63 -44.81
N VAL A 7 11.28 -3.41 -44.28
CA VAL A 7 10.81 -3.06 -42.93
C VAL A 7 9.30 -3.22 -42.85
N ASP A 8 8.55 -2.69 -43.85
CA ASP A 8 7.10 -2.84 -43.91
C ASP A 8 6.65 -4.29 -44.08
N ALA A 9 7.36 -5.09 -44.87
CA ALA A 9 7.08 -6.52 -45.03
C ALA A 9 7.31 -7.32 -43.73
N VAL A 10 8.33 -6.97 -42.96
CA VAL A 10 8.61 -7.60 -41.65
C VAL A 10 7.57 -7.17 -40.62
N HIS A 11 7.16 -5.89 -40.58
CA HIS A 11 6.10 -5.44 -39.69
C HIS A 11 4.76 -6.11 -40.01
N THR A 12 4.37 -6.21 -41.27
CA THR A 12 3.13 -6.86 -41.70
C THR A 12 3.12 -8.36 -41.35
N CYS A 13 4.26 -9.04 -41.45
CA CYS A 13 4.36 -10.46 -41.09
C CYS A 13 4.27 -10.69 -39.56
N VAL A 14 4.81 -9.81 -38.75
CA VAL A 14 4.73 -9.90 -37.28
C VAL A 14 3.30 -9.63 -36.80
N ASP A 15 2.62 -8.62 -37.35
CA ASP A 15 1.23 -8.31 -37.04
C ASP A 15 0.25 -9.42 -37.40
N MET A 16 0.50 -10.14 -38.50
CA MET A 16 -0.32 -11.29 -38.90
C MET A 16 -0.05 -12.56 -38.10
N ALA A 17 1.15 -12.72 -37.55
CA ALA A 17 1.53 -13.91 -36.76
C ALA A 17 0.99 -13.85 -35.31
N GLY A 18 1.00 -12.68 -34.69
CA GLY A 18 0.56 -12.48 -33.31
C GLY A 18 -0.85 -12.97 -33.00
N PRO A 19 -1.90 -12.51 -33.71
CA PRO A 19 -3.28 -12.96 -33.47
C PRO A 19 -3.47 -14.46 -33.71
N LYS A 20 -2.81 -15.05 -34.70
CA LYS A 20 -2.86 -16.50 -34.96
C LYS A 20 -2.19 -17.30 -33.85
N MET A 21 -1.07 -16.84 -33.34
CA MET A 21 -0.35 -17.45 -32.21
C MET A 21 -1.21 -17.42 -30.96
N ILE A 22 -1.82 -16.28 -30.64
CA ILE A 22 -2.72 -16.14 -29.51
C ILE A 22 -3.90 -17.12 -29.62
N GLN A 23 -4.56 -17.16 -30.79
CA GLN A 23 -5.67 -18.09 -31.05
C GLN A 23 -5.23 -19.56 -30.92
N HIS A 24 -4.03 -19.90 -31.40
CA HIS A 24 -3.47 -21.23 -31.26
C HIS A 24 -3.32 -21.64 -29.79
N TYR A 25 -2.70 -20.81 -28.95
CA TYR A 25 -2.56 -21.10 -27.52
C TYR A 25 -3.93 -21.17 -26.82
N LEU A 26 -4.83 -20.24 -27.06
CA LEU A 26 -6.16 -20.23 -26.45
C LEU A 26 -7.00 -21.46 -26.86
N SER A 27 -6.79 -22.01 -28.05
CA SER A 27 -7.48 -23.23 -28.50
C SER A 27 -7.04 -24.49 -27.73
N LYS A 28 -5.84 -24.53 -27.13
CA LYS A 28 -5.36 -25.63 -26.28
C LYS A 28 -6.08 -25.73 -24.93
N GLY A 29 -6.86 -24.72 -24.54
CA GLY A 29 -7.58 -24.66 -23.26
C GLY A 29 -6.60 -24.74 -22.06
N LYS A 30 -7.00 -25.42 -20.98
CA LYS A 30 -6.21 -25.54 -19.76
C LYS A 30 -4.78 -26.14 -19.93
N ASN A 31 -4.49 -26.74 -21.08
CA ASN A 31 -3.19 -27.33 -21.39
C ASN A 31 -2.33 -26.39 -22.28
N ALA A 32 -2.68 -25.12 -22.39
CA ALA A 32 -2.01 -24.17 -23.28
C ALA A 32 -0.53 -23.98 -22.92
N PHE A 33 -0.22 -23.89 -21.61
CA PHE A 33 1.11 -23.56 -21.13
C PHE A 33 1.69 -24.71 -20.31
N LYS A 34 2.67 -25.39 -20.86
CA LYS A 34 3.36 -26.52 -20.23
C LYS A 34 4.72 -26.12 -19.66
N CYS A 35 5.33 -25.09 -20.22
CA CYS A 35 6.64 -24.61 -19.83
C CYS A 35 6.78 -23.10 -20.03
N GLN A 36 7.89 -22.56 -19.60
CA GLN A 36 8.25 -21.14 -19.72
C GLN A 36 8.24 -20.68 -21.18
N ALA A 37 8.77 -21.48 -22.09
CA ALA A 37 8.84 -21.13 -23.52
C ALA A 37 7.45 -20.89 -24.13
N ASP A 38 6.45 -21.73 -23.81
CA ASP A 38 5.07 -21.56 -24.27
C ASP A 38 4.50 -20.20 -23.82
N VAL A 39 4.73 -19.84 -22.55
CA VAL A 39 4.23 -18.57 -21.97
C VAL A 39 4.93 -17.39 -22.63
N MET A 40 6.23 -17.45 -22.80
CA MET A 40 7.01 -16.35 -23.38
C MET A 40 6.65 -16.10 -24.85
N GLU A 41 6.47 -17.18 -25.62
CA GLU A 41 6.01 -17.09 -26.99
C GLU A 41 4.61 -16.44 -27.06
N TYR A 42 3.68 -16.89 -26.22
CA TYR A 42 2.35 -16.33 -26.14
C TYR A 42 2.33 -14.84 -25.74
N VAL A 43 3.05 -14.49 -24.67
CA VAL A 43 3.12 -13.11 -24.16
C VAL A 43 3.77 -12.18 -25.19
N SER A 44 4.75 -12.66 -25.96
CA SER A 44 5.40 -11.87 -27.00
C SER A 44 4.41 -11.35 -28.08
N ALA A 45 3.34 -12.10 -28.33
CA ALA A 45 2.32 -11.72 -29.29
C ALA A 45 1.49 -10.50 -28.89
N PHE A 46 1.50 -10.12 -27.61
CA PHE A 46 0.82 -8.93 -27.08
C PHE A 46 1.72 -7.69 -27.00
N ARG A 47 2.97 -7.80 -27.45
CA ARG A 47 3.86 -6.64 -27.51
C ARG A 47 3.39 -5.74 -28.67
N GLU A 48 3.23 -4.45 -28.40
CA GLU A 48 2.90 -3.47 -29.45
C GLU A 48 4.10 -3.23 -30.36
N PRO A 49 4.08 -3.69 -31.62
CA PRO A 49 5.17 -3.44 -32.55
C PRO A 49 5.18 -2.00 -33.11
N VAL A 50 4.03 -1.32 -33.06
CA VAL A 50 3.77 -0.10 -33.87
C VAL A 50 4.30 1.19 -33.20
N ILE A 51 4.46 1.25 -31.89
CA ILE A 51 4.80 2.51 -31.19
C ILE A 51 6.18 2.43 -30.51
N GLY A 52 6.91 1.33 -30.65
CA GLY A 52 8.18 1.16 -29.94
C GLY A 52 8.06 1.03 -28.41
N THR A 53 6.84 1.07 -27.87
CA THR A 53 6.55 0.94 -26.45
C THR A 53 6.27 -0.51 -26.11
N LYS A 54 7.29 -1.23 -25.76
CA LYS A 54 7.17 -2.59 -25.25
C LYS A 54 6.65 -2.51 -23.81
N LYS A 55 5.38 -2.85 -23.58
CA LYS A 55 4.76 -2.82 -22.24
C LYS A 55 5.02 -4.09 -21.42
N ILE A 56 5.67 -5.08 -21.99
CA ILE A 56 5.95 -6.37 -21.35
C ILE A 56 7.39 -6.73 -21.61
N CYS A 57 8.14 -6.99 -20.55
CA CYS A 57 9.48 -7.57 -20.65
C CYS A 57 9.36 -9.04 -21.06
N ASN A 58 10.10 -9.44 -22.08
CA ASN A 58 10.05 -10.77 -22.66
C ASN A 58 11.35 -11.57 -22.46
N GLN A 59 12.17 -11.18 -21.49
CA GLN A 59 13.42 -11.87 -21.18
C GLN A 59 13.33 -12.52 -19.79
N PRO A 60 13.05 -13.84 -19.71
CA PRO A 60 12.80 -14.53 -18.44
C PRO A 60 13.98 -14.44 -17.47
N ASP A 61 15.19 -14.51 -17.96
CA ASP A 61 16.39 -14.49 -17.13
C ASP A 61 16.83 -13.09 -16.71
N HIS A 62 16.10 -12.06 -17.16
CA HIS A 62 16.47 -10.65 -16.96
C HIS A 62 15.39 -9.84 -16.24
N CYS A 63 14.12 -10.21 -16.34
CA CYS A 63 13.02 -9.43 -15.83
C CYS A 63 12.02 -10.26 -15.00
N PRO A 64 11.89 -9.99 -13.70
CA PRO A 64 10.92 -10.67 -12.84
C PRO A 64 9.45 -10.50 -13.28
N GLN A 65 9.14 -9.53 -14.14
CA GLN A 65 7.82 -9.41 -14.76
C GLN A 65 7.47 -10.66 -15.59
N SER A 66 8.44 -11.21 -16.32
CA SER A 66 8.25 -12.45 -17.08
C SER A 66 7.95 -13.64 -16.18
N ASP A 67 8.65 -13.73 -15.04
CA ASP A 67 8.44 -14.80 -14.06
C ASP A 67 7.02 -14.80 -13.50
N VAL A 68 6.43 -13.62 -13.29
CA VAL A 68 5.02 -13.50 -12.86
C VAL A 68 4.09 -14.16 -13.85
N PHE A 69 4.25 -13.89 -15.17
CA PHE A 69 3.41 -14.49 -16.21
C PHE A 69 3.61 -16.00 -16.27
N VAL A 70 4.86 -16.46 -16.23
CA VAL A 70 5.17 -17.88 -16.29
C VAL A 70 4.53 -18.62 -15.13
N ASP A 71 4.74 -18.17 -13.92
CA ASP A 71 4.26 -18.87 -12.71
C ASP A 71 2.74 -18.87 -12.60
N ILE A 72 2.06 -17.78 -12.99
CA ILE A 72 0.59 -17.71 -12.96
C ILE A 72 -0.05 -18.51 -14.09
N LEU A 73 0.47 -18.40 -15.31
CA LEU A 73 -0.17 -19.03 -16.48
C LEU A 73 0.12 -20.54 -16.55
N THR A 74 1.24 -20.99 -16.02
CA THR A 74 1.51 -22.44 -15.85
C THR A 74 0.81 -23.05 -14.63
N GLY A 75 0.18 -22.22 -13.78
CA GLY A 75 -0.46 -22.69 -12.55
C GLY A 75 0.50 -23.05 -11.42
N LYS A 76 1.77 -22.67 -11.54
CA LYS A 76 2.79 -22.92 -10.52
C LYS A 76 2.56 -22.08 -9.27
N GLN A 77 2.01 -20.86 -9.43
CA GLN A 77 1.67 -19.97 -8.34
C GLN A 77 0.24 -19.44 -8.47
N ASN A 78 -0.55 -19.63 -7.43
CA ASN A 78 -1.92 -19.12 -7.32
C ASN A 78 -2.02 -17.87 -6.42
N TYR A 79 -1.02 -17.62 -5.59
CA TYR A 79 -0.98 -16.50 -4.67
C TYR A 79 0.28 -15.69 -4.92
N THR A 80 0.12 -14.46 -5.44
CA THR A 80 1.27 -13.63 -5.86
C THR A 80 1.14 -12.21 -5.36
N ILE A 81 2.27 -11.62 -5.01
CA ILE A 81 2.42 -10.20 -4.72
C ILE A 81 3.44 -9.64 -5.69
N THR A 82 3.02 -8.70 -6.53
CA THR A 82 3.87 -8.02 -7.49
C THR A 82 4.14 -6.60 -7.00
N TRP A 83 5.32 -6.41 -6.43
CA TRP A 83 5.84 -5.11 -6.03
C TRP A 83 6.68 -4.52 -7.17
N ALA A 84 6.13 -3.51 -7.83
CA ALA A 84 6.83 -2.91 -8.97
C ALA A 84 6.65 -1.39 -9.02
N ASN A 85 7.52 -0.73 -9.78
CA ASN A 85 7.54 0.73 -9.90
C ASN A 85 6.30 1.28 -10.62
N ARG A 86 6.10 2.60 -10.54
CA ARG A 86 5.14 3.31 -11.42
C ARG A 86 5.53 3.16 -12.88
N GLY A 87 4.54 2.95 -13.74
CA GLY A 87 4.77 2.74 -15.18
C GLY A 87 5.39 1.38 -15.53
N SER A 88 5.44 0.44 -14.59
CA SER A 88 5.96 -0.92 -14.81
C SER A 88 4.98 -1.87 -15.52
N SER A 89 3.89 -1.37 -16.05
CA SER A 89 2.83 -2.14 -16.72
C SER A 89 2.17 -3.22 -15.86
N LYS A 90 2.15 -3.07 -14.53
CA LYS A 90 1.44 -3.99 -13.60
C LYS A 90 0.00 -4.22 -14.02
N THR A 91 -0.75 -3.14 -14.17
CA THR A 91 -2.17 -3.16 -14.54
C THR A 91 -2.41 -3.78 -15.92
N TYR A 92 -1.52 -3.52 -16.89
CA TYR A 92 -1.54 -4.16 -18.20
C TYR A 92 -1.30 -5.67 -18.09
N GLY A 93 -0.33 -6.07 -17.28
CA GLY A 93 -0.01 -7.48 -17.00
C GLY A 93 -1.18 -8.20 -16.31
N ALA A 94 -1.82 -7.56 -15.34
CA ALA A 94 -3.03 -8.09 -14.69
C ALA A 94 -4.13 -8.33 -15.73
N GLY A 95 -4.40 -7.34 -16.60
CA GLY A 95 -5.37 -7.45 -17.68
C GLY A 95 -5.07 -8.62 -18.63
N LEU A 96 -3.79 -8.83 -18.99
CA LEU A 96 -3.38 -9.95 -19.84
C LEU A 96 -3.64 -11.31 -19.18
N ILE A 97 -3.31 -11.46 -17.92
CA ILE A 97 -3.56 -12.71 -17.18
C ILE A 97 -5.05 -12.98 -17.08
N ILE A 98 -5.85 -11.97 -16.76
CA ILE A 98 -7.31 -12.09 -16.65
C ILE A 98 -7.91 -12.50 -17.99
N PHE A 99 -7.54 -11.80 -19.07
CA PHE A 99 -7.96 -12.14 -20.43
C PHE A 99 -7.62 -13.59 -20.77
N THR A 100 -6.39 -13.99 -20.54
CA THR A 100 -5.88 -15.32 -20.88
C THR A 100 -6.62 -16.40 -20.11
N LYS A 101 -6.68 -16.30 -18.79
CA LYS A 101 -7.33 -17.31 -17.93
C LYS A 101 -8.83 -17.41 -18.22
N SER A 102 -9.53 -16.30 -18.47
CA SER A 102 -10.96 -16.31 -18.80
C SER A 102 -11.29 -17.00 -20.13
N ASN A 103 -10.35 -16.99 -21.08
CA ASN A 103 -10.48 -17.73 -22.33
C ASN A 103 -10.13 -19.23 -22.19
N LEU A 104 -9.14 -19.57 -21.35
CA LEU A 104 -8.64 -20.93 -21.20
C LEU A 104 -9.55 -21.81 -20.32
N PHE A 105 -10.11 -21.23 -19.26
CA PHE A 105 -10.91 -21.97 -18.28
C PHE A 105 -12.40 -21.74 -18.51
N LYS A 106 -13.19 -22.80 -18.43
CA LYS A 106 -14.64 -22.71 -18.49
C LYS A 106 -15.23 -22.32 -17.13
N LYS A 107 -16.20 -21.41 -17.11
CA LYS A 107 -16.92 -20.95 -15.91
C LYS A 107 -16.02 -20.28 -14.86
N MET A 108 -14.88 -19.72 -15.29
CA MET A 108 -14.01 -18.97 -14.38
C MET A 108 -14.68 -17.65 -13.98
N GLN A 109 -14.71 -17.39 -12.69
CA GLN A 109 -15.17 -16.12 -12.13
C GLN A 109 -13.97 -15.34 -11.61
N THR A 110 -13.80 -14.13 -12.10
CA THR A 110 -12.69 -13.26 -11.71
C THR A 110 -13.25 -11.93 -11.21
N ASN A 111 -12.77 -11.47 -10.06
CA ASN A 111 -13.04 -10.13 -9.56
C ASN A 111 -11.79 -9.26 -9.65
N ILE A 112 -11.98 -8.01 -10.04
CA ILE A 112 -10.96 -6.96 -10.03
C ILE A 112 -11.39 -5.93 -8.99
N LEU A 113 -10.49 -5.61 -8.06
CA LEU A 113 -10.70 -4.63 -7.01
C LEU A 113 -9.48 -3.70 -6.93
N GLY A 114 -9.68 -2.43 -7.19
CA GLY A 114 -8.72 -1.35 -6.91
C GLY A 114 -9.19 -0.53 -5.72
N ALA A 115 -8.34 0.35 -5.21
CA ALA A 115 -8.70 1.27 -4.13
C ALA A 115 -9.85 2.23 -4.52
N SER A 116 -10.04 2.46 -5.82
CA SER A 116 -11.18 3.17 -6.38
C SER A 116 -11.76 2.42 -7.57
N GLU A 117 -13.01 2.73 -7.92
CA GLU A 117 -13.63 2.19 -9.14
C GLU A 117 -12.84 2.56 -10.40
N GLN A 118 -12.26 3.76 -10.43
CA GLN A 118 -11.46 4.21 -11.56
C GLN A 118 -10.20 3.37 -11.74
N GLN A 119 -9.52 2.99 -10.66
CA GLN A 119 -8.35 2.10 -10.71
C GLN A 119 -8.74 0.69 -11.17
N SER A 120 -9.83 0.14 -10.64
CA SER A 120 -10.35 -1.16 -11.09
C SER A 120 -10.65 -1.17 -12.59
N LYS A 121 -11.14 -0.05 -13.15
CA LYS A 121 -11.41 0.11 -14.58
C LYS A 121 -10.15 0.12 -15.45
N LEU A 122 -8.99 0.51 -14.93
CA LEU A 122 -7.75 0.51 -15.71
C LEU A 122 -7.32 -0.91 -16.11
N ALA A 123 -7.34 -1.86 -15.16
CA ALA A 123 -7.03 -3.26 -15.44
C ALA A 123 -8.06 -3.88 -16.41
N TYR A 124 -9.32 -3.48 -16.26
CA TYR A 124 -10.39 -3.91 -17.14
C TYR A 124 -10.24 -3.35 -18.54
N ALA A 125 -9.91 -2.06 -18.69
CA ALA A 125 -9.67 -1.43 -19.99
C ALA A 125 -8.46 -2.06 -20.72
N ALA A 126 -7.40 -2.41 -19.97
CA ALA A 126 -6.28 -3.15 -20.53
C ALA A 126 -6.72 -4.51 -21.10
N MET A 127 -7.56 -5.24 -20.36
CA MET A 127 -8.14 -6.50 -20.82
C MET A 127 -9.03 -6.30 -22.06
N ASP A 128 -9.83 -5.24 -22.09
CA ASP A 128 -10.74 -4.95 -23.21
C ASP A 128 -9.96 -4.67 -24.51
N GLY A 129 -8.83 -3.95 -24.43
CA GLY A 129 -7.96 -3.69 -25.57
C GLY A 129 -7.41 -4.95 -26.25
N PHE A 130 -7.31 -6.08 -25.54
CA PHE A 130 -6.83 -7.34 -26.15
C PHE A 130 -7.84 -7.98 -27.10
N TRP A 131 -9.11 -7.62 -27.03
CA TRP A 131 -10.12 -8.10 -27.99
C TRP A 131 -9.87 -7.60 -29.40
N ASP A 132 -9.39 -6.36 -29.54
CA ASP A 132 -9.08 -5.75 -30.84
C ASP A 132 -7.83 -6.40 -31.45
N ILE A 133 -6.79 -6.65 -30.63
CA ILE A 133 -5.56 -7.33 -31.07
C ILE A 133 -5.86 -8.75 -31.52
N THR A 134 -6.73 -9.46 -30.83
CA THR A 134 -6.98 -10.89 -31.09
C THR A 134 -8.05 -11.16 -32.13
N GLY A 135 -8.92 -10.22 -32.43
CA GLY A 135 -10.09 -10.41 -33.27
C GLY A 135 -11.07 -11.49 -32.77
N LEU A 136 -11.11 -11.67 -31.43
CA LEU A 136 -11.93 -12.73 -30.81
C LEU A 136 -13.22 -12.22 -30.19
N ARG A 137 -13.46 -10.91 -30.13
CA ARG A 137 -14.60 -10.29 -29.43
C ARG A 137 -15.91 -11.02 -29.73
N ASP A 138 -16.34 -11.02 -30.97
CA ASP A 138 -17.63 -11.62 -31.40
C ASP A 138 -17.68 -13.15 -31.30
N LYS A 139 -16.52 -13.80 -31.34
CA LYS A 139 -16.43 -15.26 -31.29
C LYS A 139 -16.60 -15.81 -29.87
N VAL A 140 -16.11 -15.11 -28.87
CA VAL A 140 -16.01 -15.65 -27.51
C VAL A 140 -16.88 -14.93 -26.49
N LEU A 141 -17.25 -13.67 -26.70
CA LEU A 141 -18.11 -12.93 -25.78
C LEU A 141 -19.60 -13.20 -26.04
N VAL A 142 -20.40 -13.17 -24.98
CA VAL A 142 -21.87 -13.27 -25.05
C VAL A 142 -22.45 -11.99 -25.66
N LYS A 143 -21.90 -10.83 -25.27
CA LYS A 143 -22.21 -9.48 -25.71
C LYS A 143 -21.02 -8.58 -25.48
N ASP A 144 -21.06 -7.36 -25.97
CA ASP A 144 -20.04 -6.36 -25.68
C ASP A 144 -19.85 -6.17 -24.18
N PRO A 145 -18.60 -5.89 -23.74
CA PRO A 145 -18.31 -5.63 -22.34
C PRO A 145 -19.19 -4.53 -21.75
N GLU A 146 -19.77 -4.79 -20.58
CA GLU A 146 -20.48 -3.79 -19.79
C GLU A 146 -19.49 -3.00 -18.94
N VAL A 147 -19.92 -1.89 -18.36
CA VAL A 147 -19.07 -1.00 -17.55
C VAL A 147 -18.36 -1.72 -16.38
N HIS A 148 -19.01 -2.74 -15.81
CA HIS A 148 -18.52 -3.47 -14.63
C HIS A 148 -18.44 -4.98 -14.83
N ARG A 149 -18.74 -5.48 -16.04
CA ARG A 149 -18.88 -6.93 -16.24
C ARG A 149 -18.63 -7.34 -17.69
N THR A 150 -17.87 -8.41 -17.86
CA THR A 150 -17.72 -9.10 -19.15
C THR A 150 -18.07 -10.57 -18.99
N GLN A 151 -18.78 -11.13 -19.97
CA GLN A 151 -19.23 -12.52 -19.98
C GLN A 151 -18.78 -13.24 -21.24
N TRP A 152 -18.18 -14.40 -21.05
CA TRP A 152 -17.75 -15.30 -22.13
C TRP A 152 -18.79 -16.37 -22.43
N LYS A 153 -18.86 -16.81 -23.68
CA LYS A 153 -19.70 -17.95 -24.11
C LYS A 153 -19.31 -19.26 -23.42
N ASN A 154 -18.06 -19.38 -22.94
CA ASN A 154 -17.61 -20.52 -22.13
C ASN A 154 -18.10 -20.51 -20.68
N GLY A 155 -18.89 -19.51 -20.28
CA GLY A 155 -19.44 -19.32 -18.95
C GLY A 155 -18.53 -18.56 -17.99
N SER A 156 -17.34 -18.12 -18.42
CA SER A 156 -16.45 -17.29 -17.63
C SER A 156 -16.99 -15.85 -17.51
N GLN A 157 -16.61 -15.19 -16.43
CA GLN A 157 -17.06 -13.83 -16.14
C GLN A 157 -15.98 -13.05 -15.38
N VAL A 158 -15.83 -11.80 -15.73
CA VAL A 158 -15.00 -10.83 -15.02
C VAL A 158 -15.88 -9.71 -14.48
N ASN A 159 -15.72 -9.37 -13.20
CA ASN A 159 -16.45 -8.27 -12.58
C ASN A 159 -15.45 -7.24 -12.02
N ILE A 160 -15.79 -5.96 -12.16
CA ILE A 160 -15.18 -4.86 -11.43
C ILE A 160 -15.95 -4.68 -10.13
N LEU A 161 -15.26 -4.70 -9.00
CA LEU A 161 -15.85 -4.38 -7.72
C LEU A 161 -15.53 -2.93 -7.35
N THR A 162 -16.51 -2.27 -6.74
CA THR A 162 -16.26 -0.99 -6.05
C THR A 162 -15.58 -1.26 -4.71
N ALA A 163 -14.69 -0.35 -4.30
CA ALA A 163 -14.03 -0.43 -2.99
C ALA A 163 -15.04 -0.12 -1.86
N SER A 164 -15.93 -1.05 -1.59
CA SER A 164 -16.92 -0.95 -0.51
C SER A 164 -17.18 -2.31 0.14
N MET A 165 -17.45 -2.29 1.44
CA MET A 165 -17.74 -3.50 2.23
C MET A 165 -18.92 -4.31 1.67
N LYS A 166 -19.91 -3.65 1.06
CA LYS A 166 -21.06 -4.33 0.45
C LYS A 166 -20.66 -5.10 -0.81
N ALA A 167 -19.78 -4.54 -1.66
CA ALA A 167 -19.34 -5.16 -2.89
C ALA A 167 -18.42 -6.37 -2.64
N VAL A 168 -17.63 -6.33 -1.57
CA VAL A 168 -16.65 -7.39 -1.27
C VAL A 168 -17.19 -8.55 -0.44
N ARG A 169 -18.42 -8.50 0.08
CA ARG A 169 -18.99 -9.55 0.95
C ARG A 169 -19.84 -10.60 0.24
N GLY A 170 -20.13 -10.48 -1.03
CA GLY A 170 -21.08 -11.36 -1.72
C GLY A 170 -20.46 -12.40 -2.64
N PRO A 171 -19.55 -12.02 -3.54
CA PRO A 171 -19.04 -12.89 -4.59
C PRO A 171 -18.00 -13.90 -4.09
N HIS A 172 -18.03 -15.12 -4.64
CA HIS A 172 -17.00 -16.13 -4.42
C HIS A 172 -16.32 -16.50 -5.75
N PRO A 173 -15.43 -15.63 -6.28
CA PRO A 173 -14.71 -15.89 -7.51
C PRO A 173 -13.64 -16.97 -7.31
N GLN A 174 -13.14 -17.56 -8.38
CA GLN A 174 -11.92 -18.35 -8.32
C GLN A 174 -10.68 -17.48 -8.31
N SER A 175 -10.73 -16.30 -8.93
CA SER A 175 -9.58 -15.40 -9.00
C SER A 175 -9.93 -14.00 -8.53
N LEU A 176 -9.08 -13.45 -7.68
CA LEU A 176 -9.14 -12.06 -7.22
C LEU A 176 -7.87 -11.34 -7.64
N HIS A 177 -8.04 -10.19 -8.30
CA HIS A 177 -6.96 -9.28 -8.62
C HIS A 177 -7.13 -7.99 -7.83
N LEU A 178 -6.12 -7.63 -7.03
CA LEU A 178 -6.07 -6.40 -6.24
C LEU A 178 -5.06 -5.45 -6.88
N ASP A 179 -5.48 -4.23 -7.22
CA ASP A 179 -4.62 -3.20 -7.82
C ASP A 179 -4.48 -2.00 -6.87
N GLU A 180 -3.26 -1.46 -6.77
CA GLU A 180 -2.88 -0.33 -5.91
C GLU A 180 -3.29 -0.51 -4.44
N LEU A 181 -2.75 -1.57 -3.80
CA LEU A 181 -3.13 -2.02 -2.46
C LEU A 181 -2.96 -0.94 -1.38
N ASP A 182 -1.90 -0.12 -1.45
CA ASP A 182 -1.61 0.90 -0.42
C ASP A 182 -2.66 2.02 -0.32
N GLU A 183 -3.50 2.17 -1.35
CA GLU A 183 -4.59 3.14 -1.35
C GLU A 183 -5.93 2.54 -0.86
N MET A 184 -5.95 1.25 -0.52
CA MET A 184 -7.15 0.53 -0.09
C MET A 184 -7.33 0.61 1.43
N GLU A 185 -8.59 0.62 1.90
CA GLU A 185 -8.89 0.47 3.32
C GLU A 185 -8.63 -0.96 3.80
N ASP A 186 -8.00 -1.14 4.98
CA ASP A 186 -7.67 -2.45 5.54
C ASP A 186 -8.89 -3.36 5.67
N ALA A 187 -10.03 -2.85 6.16
CA ALA A 187 -11.25 -3.63 6.31
C ALA A 187 -11.77 -4.19 4.97
N ILE A 188 -11.61 -3.42 3.87
CA ILE A 188 -11.98 -3.85 2.51
C ILE A 188 -11.00 -4.93 2.04
N TYR A 189 -9.70 -4.72 2.24
CA TYR A 189 -8.65 -5.68 1.90
C TYR A 189 -8.86 -7.03 2.60
N GLN A 190 -9.03 -7.05 3.93
CA GLN A 190 -9.26 -8.27 4.70
C GLN A 190 -10.54 -9.02 4.24
N SER A 191 -11.60 -8.26 3.96
CA SER A 191 -12.84 -8.85 3.45
C SER A 191 -12.68 -9.43 2.04
N ALA A 192 -11.90 -8.77 1.18
CA ALA A 192 -11.62 -9.23 -0.17
C ALA A 192 -10.79 -10.52 -0.20
N LEU A 193 -9.80 -10.65 0.69
CA LEU A 193 -8.97 -11.86 0.79
C LEU A 193 -9.79 -13.13 1.10
N SER A 194 -10.95 -13.00 1.72
CA SER A 194 -11.84 -14.12 2.05
C SER A 194 -12.73 -14.57 0.89
N GLN A 195 -12.78 -13.83 -0.23
CA GLN A 195 -13.67 -14.15 -1.36
C GLN A 195 -13.25 -15.39 -2.17
N PRO A 196 -11.97 -15.59 -2.54
CA PRO A 196 -11.61 -16.61 -3.51
C PRO A 196 -11.91 -18.03 -3.02
N GLN A 197 -12.62 -18.77 -3.87
CA GLN A 197 -12.99 -20.16 -3.58
C GLN A 197 -12.75 -21.05 -4.81
N ALA A 198 -12.11 -22.20 -4.59
CA ALA A 198 -11.93 -23.19 -5.66
C ALA A 198 -13.29 -23.74 -6.12
N ASN A 199 -13.50 -23.77 -7.43
CA ASN A 199 -14.72 -24.31 -8.04
C ASN A 199 -14.47 -24.76 -9.48
N TYR A 200 -15.28 -25.67 -10.00
CA TYR A 200 -15.18 -26.23 -11.36
C TYR A 200 -13.80 -26.78 -11.74
N GLY A 201 -13.03 -27.25 -10.74
CA GLY A 201 -11.64 -27.72 -10.94
C GLY A 201 -10.64 -26.60 -11.18
N ILE A 202 -11.02 -25.34 -10.90
CA ILE A 202 -10.15 -24.17 -10.93
C ILE A 202 -9.78 -23.84 -9.48
N PRO A 203 -8.47 -23.78 -9.12
CA PRO A 203 -8.04 -23.42 -7.78
C PRO A 203 -8.37 -21.95 -7.47
N ALA A 204 -8.53 -21.65 -6.18
CA ALA A 204 -8.58 -20.28 -5.70
C ALA A 204 -7.25 -19.57 -5.97
N SER A 205 -7.30 -18.30 -6.36
CA SER A 205 -6.09 -17.50 -6.60
C SER A 205 -6.28 -16.05 -6.19
N ILE A 206 -5.20 -15.43 -5.69
CA ILE A 206 -5.11 -14.02 -5.32
C ILE A 206 -3.85 -13.43 -5.94
N HIS A 207 -4.01 -12.36 -6.70
CA HIS A 207 -2.92 -11.68 -7.37
C HIS A 207 -2.94 -10.20 -6.99
N ILE A 208 -1.93 -9.75 -6.24
CA ILE A 208 -1.77 -8.37 -5.78
C ILE A 208 -0.77 -7.66 -6.68
N TRP A 209 -1.14 -6.48 -7.18
CA TRP A 209 -0.35 -5.66 -8.08
C TRP A 209 -0.26 -4.26 -7.49
N SER A 210 0.86 -3.88 -6.91
CA SER A 210 0.97 -2.57 -6.27
C SER A 210 2.38 -2.00 -6.34
N THR A 211 2.44 -0.67 -6.25
CA THR A 211 3.62 0.06 -5.85
C THR A 211 3.58 0.23 -4.33
N ASN A 212 4.71 0.24 -3.64
CA ASN A 212 4.76 0.58 -2.23
C ASN A 212 4.84 2.11 -2.10
N HIS A 213 3.70 2.74 -1.83
CA HIS A 213 3.61 4.20 -1.72
C HIS A 213 3.84 4.71 -0.30
N GLN A 214 3.56 3.89 0.70
CA GLN A 214 3.61 4.26 2.10
C GLN A 214 4.79 3.57 2.79
N ALA A 215 5.46 4.27 3.70
CA ALA A 215 6.54 3.68 4.49
C ALA A 215 6.02 2.55 5.40
N VAL A 216 4.77 2.68 5.85
CA VAL A 216 4.02 1.66 6.58
C VAL A 216 2.60 1.63 6.01
N GLY A 217 2.31 0.66 5.14
CA GLY A 217 1.02 0.53 4.46
C GLY A 217 0.60 -0.93 4.30
N LEU A 218 -0.52 -1.13 3.63
CA LEU A 218 -1.01 -2.49 3.34
C LEU A 218 -0.04 -3.26 2.45
N MET A 219 0.62 -2.58 1.51
CA MET A 219 1.61 -3.23 0.66
C MET A 219 2.85 -3.66 1.45
N ASP A 220 3.29 -2.86 2.42
CA ASP A 220 4.39 -3.24 3.31
C ASP A 220 4.01 -4.47 4.16
N ALA A 221 2.81 -4.48 4.73
CA ALA A 221 2.29 -5.64 5.47
C ALA A 221 2.17 -6.89 4.58
N ALA A 222 1.74 -6.75 3.32
CA ALA A 222 1.65 -7.85 2.37
C ALA A 222 3.04 -8.40 1.99
N ILE A 223 4.04 -7.54 1.82
CA ILE A 223 5.45 -7.93 1.56
C ILE A 223 6.00 -8.73 2.75
N GLU A 224 5.80 -8.25 3.97
CA GLU A 224 6.27 -8.96 5.17
C GLU A 224 5.52 -10.30 5.38
N MET A 225 4.23 -10.34 5.08
CA MET A 225 3.47 -11.59 5.06
C MET A 225 4.06 -12.59 4.07
N ALA A 226 4.39 -12.16 2.85
CA ALA A 226 4.99 -13.04 1.84
C ALA A 226 6.36 -13.56 2.25
N LYS A 227 7.17 -12.78 2.96
CA LYS A 227 8.46 -13.23 3.49
C LYS A 227 8.32 -14.29 4.58
N LYS A 228 7.28 -14.18 5.40
CA LYS A 228 7.00 -15.11 6.53
C LYS A 228 6.21 -16.34 6.12
N ASN A 229 5.45 -16.26 5.04
CA ASN A 229 4.49 -17.28 4.61
C ASN A 229 4.80 -17.72 3.17
N GLN A 230 5.12 -18.99 2.99
CA GLN A 230 5.42 -19.58 1.68
C GLN A 230 4.22 -19.68 0.72
N LEU A 231 3.02 -19.33 1.17
CA LEU A 231 1.82 -19.34 0.33
C LEU A 231 1.90 -18.30 -0.78
N TYR A 232 2.34 -17.08 -0.43
CA TYR A 232 2.49 -15.99 -1.39
C TYR A 232 3.91 -15.91 -1.93
N LYS A 233 4.04 -15.88 -3.26
CA LYS A 233 5.31 -15.57 -3.92
C LYS A 233 5.39 -14.07 -4.20
N LEU A 234 6.46 -13.44 -3.69
CA LEU A 234 6.78 -12.04 -3.93
C LEU A 234 7.62 -11.91 -5.20
N TYR A 235 7.18 -11.07 -6.12
CA TYR A 235 7.92 -10.61 -7.28
C TYR A 235 8.25 -9.15 -7.10
N LYS A 236 9.48 -8.78 -7.29
CA LYS A 236 9.95 -7.41 -7.19
C LYS A 236 10.73 -7.04 -8.43
N TYR A 237 10.34 -5.96 -9.10
CA TYR A 237 11.11 -5.34 -10.17
C TYR A 237 10.93 -3.82 -10.13
N CYS A 238 11.96 -3.09 -10.50
CA CYS A 238 11.98 -1.65 -10.44
C CYS A 238 12.19 -1.04 -11.83
N ILE A 239 12.39 0.25 -11.88
CA ILE A 239 12.53 0.97 -13.15
C ILE A 239 13.72 0.47 -13.98
N TRP A 240 14.77 -0.08 -13.34
CA TRP A 240 15.94 -0.55 -14.06
C TRP A 240 15.65 -1.73 -14.96
N GLU A 241 14.69 -2.57 -14.61
CA GLU A 241 14.20 -3.68 -15.43
C GLU A 241 13.21 -3.23 -16.52
N CYS A 242 12.67 -2.01 -16.40
CA CYS A 242 11.66 -1.48 -17.32
C CYS A 242 12.20 -0.39 -18.25
N ILE A 243 13.37 0.19 -17.97
CA ILE A 243 13.92 1.29 -18.73
C ILE A 243 14.48 0.84 -20.07
N ALA A 244 14.25 1.62 -21.12
CA ALA A 244 14.83 1.39 -22.43
C ALA A 244 16.33 1.56 -22.41
N SER A 245 17.02 0.96 -23.39
CA SER A 245 18.45 1.15 -23.58
C SER A 245 18.80 2.63 -23.68
N CYS A 246 19.83 3.06 -22.96
CA CYS A 246 20.32 4.43 -23.02
C CYS A 246 21.52 4.59 -23.98
N VAL A 247 21.88 3.54 -24.70
CA VAL A 247 22.99 3.59 -25.68
C VAL A 247 22.63 4.58 -26.78
N GLY A 248 23.50 5.58 -26.98
CA GLY A 248 23.29 6.66 -27.95
C GLY A 248 22.33 7.77 -27.51
N VAL A 249 21.76 7.67 -26.28
CA VAL A 249 20.88 8.73 -25.71
C VAL A 249 21.66 9.62 -24.74
N TYR A 250 22.46 9.03 -23.85
CA TYR A 250 23.29 9.73 -22.87
C TYR A 250 24.66 9.06 -22.76
N GLU A 251 25.69 9.89 -22.53
CA GLU A 251 26.95 9.43 -21.98
C GLU A 251 26.83 9.35 -20.46
N CYS A 252 27.33 8.27 -19.85
CA CYS A 252 27.21 8.05 -18.40
C CYS A 252 27.82 9.18 -17.57
N SER A 253 28.88 9.84 -18.07
CA SER A 253 29.55 10.96 -17.40
C SER A 253 28.68 12.22 -17.26
N THR A 254 27.72 12.40 -18.17
CA THR A 254 26.81 13.56 -18.19
C THR A 254 25.35 13.21 -17.88
N CYS A 255 25.08 11.92 -17.61
CA CYS A 255 23.74 11.44 -17.35
C CYS A 255 23.23 11.87 -15.98
N PRO A 256 22.06 12.52 -15.88
CA PRO A 256 21.48 12.91 -14.59
C PRO A 256 21.23 11.74 -13.63
N LEU A 257 21.10 10.51 -14.16
CA LEU A 257 20.86 9.29 -13.39
C LEU A 257 22.16 8.63 -12.91
N SER A 258 23.34 9.15 -13.26
CA SER A 258 24.64 8.49 -13.05
C SER A 258 24.91 8.11 -11.61
N SER A 259 24.46 8.91 -10.64
CA SER A 259 24.68 8.70 -9.21
C SER A 259 23.89 7.50 -8.63
N ILE A 260 22.82 7.08 -9.31
CA ILE A 260 21.91 6.03 -8.82
C ILE A 260 21.75 4.87 -9.80
N CYS A 261 22.27 5.01 -11.01
CA CYS A 261 22.14 4.04 -12.08
C CYS A 261 23.13 2.87 -11.90
N PRO A 262 22.65 1.61 -11.90
CA PRO A 262 23.52 0.45 -11.78
C PRO A 262 24.37 0.16 -13.03
N GLY A 263 24.25 0.98 -14.07
CA GLY A 263 25.01 0.85 -15.31
C GLY A 263 24.18 0.40 -16.52
N PRO A 264 24.74 0.48 -17.74
CA PRO A 264 23.99 0.14 -18.96
C PRO A 264 23.70 -1.36 -19.09
N GLN A 265 24.48 -2.23 -18.47
CA GLN A 265 24.35 -3.69 -18.54
C GLN A 265 23.11 -4.26 -17.86
N VAL A 266 22.50 -3.52 -16.94
CA VAL A 266 21.25 -3.93 -16.27
C VAL A 266 20.00 -3.48 -17.00
N LYS A 267 20.15 -2.69 -18.08
CA LYS A 267 19.04 -2.21 -18.90
C LYS A 267 18.76 -3.22 -19.99
N GLY A 268 17.60 -3.85 -19.89
CA GLY A 268 17.18 -4.84 -20.87
C GLY A 268 16.99 -4.26 -22.27
N ALA A 269 17.30 -5.04 -23.31
CA ALA A 269 16.98 -4.69 -24.69
C ALA A 269 15.47 -4.43 -24.90
N ASP A 270 14.64 -4.93 -23.98
CA ASP A 270 13.20 -4.88 -24.01
C ASP A 270 12.57 -3.79 -23.15
N GLY A 271 13.38 -2.90 -22.58
CA GLY A 271 12.89 -1.78 -21.81
C GLY A 271 12.01 -0.84 -22.65
N TYR A 272 10.99 -0.29 -22.01
CA TYR A 272 10.00 0.57 -22.67
C TYR A 272 9.87 1.96 -22.04
N TYR A 273 10.41 2.16 -20.83
CA TYR A 273 10.41 3.46 -20.17
C TYR A 273 11.59 4.31 -20.64
N GLN A 274 11.34 5.54 -21.08
CA GLN A 274 12.39 6.36 -21.65
C GLN A 274 13.34 6.95 -20.59
N PRO A 275 14.67 6.88 -20.81
CA PRO A 275 15.65 7.45 -19.86
C PRO A 275 15.46 8.95 -19.60
N ALA A 276 15.02 9.71 -20.61
CA ALA A 276 14.74 11.14 -20.48
C ALA A 276 13.59 11.42 -19.51
N ASP A 277 12.51 10.63 -19.59
CA ASP A 277 11.36 10.75 -18.70
C ASP A 277 11.75 10.42 -17.25
N LEU A 278 12.60 9.41 -17.06
CA LEU A 278 13.09 9.06 -15.73
C LEU A 278 13.97 10.16 -15.13
N SER A 279 14.85 10.76 -15.95
CA SER A 279 15.68 11.89 -15.54
C SER A 279 14.82 13.09 -15.10
N ALA A 280 13.76 13.39 -15.84
CA ALA A 280 12.82 14.45 -15.47
C ALA A 280 12.12 14.14 -14.13
N LYS A 281 11.76 12.88 -13.86
CA LYS A 281 11.16 12.47 -12.57
C LYS A 281 12.16 12.64 -11.42
N LEU A 282 13.41 12.24 -11.59
CA LEU A 282 14.44 12.41 -10.57
C LEU A 282 14.65 13.88 -10.20
N LEU A 283 14.56 14.79 -11.17
CA LEU A 283 14.74 16.23 -10.94
C LEU A 283 13.51 16.91 -10.31
N THR A 284 12.33 16.32 -10.43
CA THR A 284 11.06 16.94 -9.99
C THR A 284 10.48 16.36 -8.71
N LEU A 285 10.79 15.12 -8.39
CA LEU A 285 10.30 14.44 -7.18
C LEU A 285 11.31 14.57 -6.04
N SER A 286 10.85 14.46 -4.79
CA SER A 286 11.78 14.22 -3.70
C SER A 286 12.46 12.87 -3.89
N PHE A 287 13.73 12.77 -3.47
CA PHE A 287 14.51 11.54 -3.67
C PHE A 287 13.87 10.33 -3.01
N GLU A 288 13.24 10.51 -1.85
CA GLU A 288 12.50 9.44 -1.17
C GLU A 288 11.30 8.92 -1.97
N VAL A 289 10.50 9.81 -2.55
CA VAL A 289 9.38 9.41 -3.42
C VAL A 289 9.93 8.67 -4.63
N PHE A 290 11.04 9.18 -5.19
CA PHE A 290 11.71 8.50 -6.29
C PHE A 290 12.21 7.10 -5.91
N GLN A 291 12.84 6.95 -4.75
CA GLN A 291 13.29 5.65 -4.24
C GLN A 291 12.14 4.66 -4.06
N ARG A 292 11.03 5.08 -3.45
CA ARG A 292 9.88 4.21 -3.21
C ARG A 292 9.15 3.83 -4.49
N GLU A 293 8.79 4.83 -5.28
CA GLU A 293 7.88 4.63 -6.41
C GLU A 293 8.57 4.16 -7.68
N TRP A 294 9.88 4.43 -7.84
CA TRP A 294 10.62 4.10 -9.05
C TRP A 294 11.69 3.04 -8.83
N LEU A 295 12.44 3.11 -7.73
CA LEU A 295 13.48 2.13 -7.43
C LEU A 295 12.96 0.94 -6.60
N CYS A 296 11.70 0.96 -6.16
CA CYS A 296 11.13 -0.05 -5.26
C CYS A 296 12.04 -0.30 -4.03
N ILE A 297 12.60 0.76 -3.49
CA ILE A 297 13.41 0.72 -2.28
C ILE A 297 12.49 1.07 -1.11
N LYS A 298 12.49 0.21 -0.09
CA LYS A 298 11.86 0.54 1.18
C LYS A 298 12.72 1.64 1.80
N VAL A 299 12.22 2.85 1.77
CA VAL A 299 12.90 3.99 2.40
C VAL A 299 12.61 3.88 3.89
N GLY A 300 13.66 3.81 4.69
CA GLY A 300 13.57 3.92 6.14
C GLY A 300 13.10 5.33 6.55
N PHE A 301 12.89 5.52 7.84
CA PHE A 301 12.42 6.77 8.42
C PHE A 301 13.46 7.91 8.41
N GLY A 302 14.43 7.91 7.50
CA GLY A 302 15.52 8.88 7.44
C GLY A 302 15.03 10.32 7.52
N ASP A 303 15.73 11.18 8.28
CA ASP A 303 15.39 12.57 8.57
C ASP A 303 14.08 12.79 9.35
N THR A 304 13.48 11.75 9.95
CA THR A 304 12.34 11.95 10.84
C THR A 304 12.80 12.36 12.25
N VAL A 305 11.94 13.10 12.94
CA VAL A 305 12.22 13.61 14.31
C VAL A 305 12.55 12.50 15.30
N TYR A 306 11.99 11.31 15.06
CA TYR A 306 12.13 10.13 15.94
C TYR A 306 12.86 8.97 15.26
N GLU A 307 13.71 9.24 14.26
CA GLU A 307 14.38 8.21 13.45
C GLU A 307 15.13 7.16 14.29
N ASP A 308 15.87 7.60 15.30
CA ASP A 308 16.67 6.72 16.13
C ASP A 308 15.86 5.97 17.20
N GLN A 309 14.65 6.44 17.53
CA GLN A 309 13.84 5.91 18.63
C GLN A 309 12.64 5.11 18.16
N TYR A 310 12.06 5.48 17.02
CA TYR A 310 10.87 4.80 16.49
C TYR A 310 11.21 3.63 15.59
N ASP A 311 10.88 2.43 16.04
CA ASP A 311 11.04 1.17 15.31
C ASP A 311 9.66 0.53 15.13
N PRO A 312 9.11 0.48 13.90
CA PRO A 312 7.80 -0.12 13.64
C PRO A 312 7.63 -1.55 14.14
N GLU A 313 8.72 -2.35 14.15
CA GLU A 313 8.63 -3.74 14.59
C GLU A 313 8.44 -3.84 16.13
N LYS A 314 8.87 -2.83 16.87
CA LYS A 314 8.72 -2.76 18.33
C LYS A 314 7.49 -1.99 18.77
N HIS A 315 7.14 -0.93 18.03
CA HIS A 315 6.12 0.03 18.45
C HIS A 315 4.75 -0.21 17.83
N ILE A 316 4.65 -0.94 16.68
CA ILE A 316 3.37 -1.27 16.07
C ILE A 316 2.90 -2.65 16.55
N LEU A 317 1.85 -2.64 17.36
CA LEU A 317 1.22 -3.85 17.86
C LEU A 317 0.15 -4.32 16.84
N ARG A 318 0.45 -5.42 16.16
CA ARG A 318 -0.49 -6.01 15.20
C ARG A 318 -1.66 -6.64 15.93
N GLU A 319 -2.87 -6.44 15.38
CA GLU A 319 -4.12 -7.02 15.93
C GLU A 319 -4.37 -6.70 17.42
N TYR A 320 -3.94 -5.51 17.88
CA TYR A 320 -4.19 -5.07 19.25
C TYR A 320 -5.51 -4.27 19.32
N PRO A 321 -6.61 -4.91 19.75
CA PRO A 321 -7.93 -4.25 19.81
C PRO A 321 -8.08 -3.42 21.08
N VAL A 322 -9.11 -2.55 21.09
CA VAL A 322 -9.57 -1.90 22.33
C VAL A 322 -10.02 -2.96 23.34
N ASN A 323 -9.49 -2.90 24.56
CA ASN A 323 -9.96 -3.73 25.67
C ASN A 323 -11.08 -2.97 26.40
N TYR A 324 -12.31 -3.49 26.31
CA TYR A 324 -13.47 -2.83 26.90
C TYR A 324 -13.63 -3.02 28.41
N GLU A 325 -12.72 -3.71 29.06
CA GLU A 325 -12.63 -3.87 30.52
C GLU A 325 -11.64 -2.89 31.16
N ARG A 326 -10.85 -2.18 30.33
CA ARG A 326 -9.84 -1.22 30.79
C ARG A 326 -10.34 0.23 30.57
N PRO A 327 -9.97 1.16 31.43
CA PRO A 327 -10.23 2.56 31.22
C PRO A 327 -9.54 3.10 29.98
N VAL A 328 -10.11 4.14 29.39
CA VAL A 328 -9.60 4.83 28.21
C VAL A 328 -9.17 6.24 28.61
N TYR A 329 -8.09 6.70 28.05
CA TYR A 329 -7.58 8.06 28.15
C TYR A 329 -7.47 8.66 26.76
N LEU A 330 -7.81 9.94 26.65
CA LEU A 330 -7.73 10.63 25.35
C LEU A 330 -6.64 11.71 25.38
N SER A 331 -6.00 11.89 24.23
CA SER A 331 -5.20 13.07 23.92
C SER A 331 -5.76 13.76 22.69
N ILE A 332 -5.80 15.09 22.69
CA ILE A 332 -6.47 15.86 21.62
C ILE A 332 -5.56 16.99 21.15
N ASP A 333 -5.32 17.01 19.85
CA ASP A 333 -4.86 18.18 19.11
C ASP A 333 -5.99 18.76 18.28
N TRP A 334 -6.26 20.09 18.46
CA TRP A 334 -7.40 20.74 17.85
C TRP A 334 -7.16 21.07 16.38
N GLY A 335 -8.06 20.62 15.55
CA GLY A 335 -8.10 20.99 14.15
C GLY A 335 -9.10 22.11 13.82
N GLY A 336 -9.34 22.23 12.56
CA GLY A 336 -10.31 23.16 11.95
C GLY A 336 -10.22 22.91 10.45
N ASP A 337 -9.54 23.78 9.70
CA ASP A 337 -9.09 23.48 8.34
C ASP A 337 -8.03 22.39 8.35
N ALA A 338 -7.15 22.39 9.36
CA ALA A 338 -6.25 21.31 9.68
C ALA A 338 -6.98 20.11 10.31
N PRO A 339 -6.39 18.91 10.31
CA PRO A 339 -7.00 17.76 10.97
C PRO A 339 -7.14 17.92 12.48
N PHE A 340 -8.27 17.50 13.03
CA PHE A 340 -8.39 17.11 14.43
C PHE A 340 -7.73 15.74 14.62
N SER A 341 -6.91 15.61 15.64
CA SER A 341 -6.36 14.33 16.10
C SER A 341 -6.82 14.03 17.52
N VAL A 342 -7.48 12.88 17.69
CA VAL A 342 -7.86 12.33 18.99
C VAL A 342 -7.23 10.97 19.13
N GLY A 343 -6.24 10.85 20.00
CA GLY A 343 -5.63 9.57 20.36
C GLY A 343 -6.39 8.91 21.50
N VAL A 344 -6.63 7.61 21.37
CA VAL A 344 -7.34 6.79 22.34
C VAL A 344 -6.37 5.80 22.95
N TRP A 345 -6.09 5.93 24.25
CA TRP A 345 -5.01 5.22 24.91
C TRP A 345 -5.51 4.30 26.02
N GLN A 346 -4.85 3.17 26.18
CA GLN A 346 -5.02 2.25 27.30
C GLN A 346 -3.68 1.84 27.86
N ASN A 347 -3.60 1.70 29.18
CA ASN A 347 -2.44 1.08 29.82
C ASN A 347 -2.52 -0.44 29.71
N ASP A 348 -1.44 -1.06 29.25
CA ASP A 348 -1.29 -2.50 29.27
C ASP A 348 -0.25 -2.90 30.33
N PRO A 349 -0.68 -3.40 31.50
CA PRO A 349 0.24 -3.78 32.57
C PRO A 349 1.08 -5.02 32.25
N GLU A 350 0.67 -5.86 31.29
CA GLU A 350 1.45 -7.04 30.90
C GLU A 350 2.62 -6.65 30.00
N LEU A 351 2.42 -5.63 29.17
CA LEU A 351 3.46 -5.07 28.30
C LEU A 351 4.27 -3.95 28.99
N ASP A 352 3.83 -3.50 30.16
CA ASP A 352 4.34 -2.29 30.84
C ASP A 352 4.38 -1.08 29.90
N MET A 353 3.28 -0.87 29.17
CA MET A 353 3.21 0.07 28.04
C MET A 353 1.85 0.75 27.96
N TRP A 354 1.86 2.02 27.57
CA TRP A 354 0.66 2.70 27.08
C TRP A 354 0.47 2.44 25.60
N VAL A 355 -0.67 1.90 25.22
CA VAL A 355 -0.98 1.58 23.81
C VAL A 355 -2.06 2.51 23.30
N ARG A 356 -1.78 3.18 22.18
CA ARG A 356 -2.82 3.89 21.42
C ARG A 356 -3.63 2.85 20.64
N VAL A 357 -4.87 2.62 21.08
CA VAL A 357 -5.72 1.50 20.62
C VAL A 357 -6.73 1.89 19.56
N ASP A 358 -7.07 3.17 19.44
CA ASP A 358 -7.98 3.72 18.43
C ASP A 358 -7.66 5.20 18.17
N GLU A 359 -8.24 5.79 17.13
CA GLU A 359 -8.08 7.20 16.80
C GLU A 359 -9.32 7.78 16.14
N VAL A 360 -9.57 9.08 16.35
CA VAL A 360 -10.46 9.87 15.52
C VAL A 360 -9.63 10.96 14.85
N PHE A 361 -9.55 10.91 13.53
CA PHE A 361 -8.74 11.83 12.75
C PHE A 361 -9.55 12.37 11.57
N LYS A 362 -9.74 13.70 11.51
CA LYS A 362 -10.54 14.31 10.44
C LYS A 362 -10.17 15.77 10.21
N ALA A 363 -9.89 16.11 8.96
CA ALA A 363 -9.68 17.48 8.51
C ALA A 363 -11.00 18.15 8.12
N LYS A 364 -10.99 19.48 8.06
CA LYS A 364 -12.11 20.33 7.61
C LYS A 364 -13.42 19.98 8.30
N THR A 365 -13.39 19.91 9.62
CA THR A 365 -14.53 19.47 10.44
C THR A 365 -14.66 20.34 11.69
N SER A 366 -15.84 20.30 12.32
CA SER A 366 -16.10 20.98 13.58
C SER A 366 -15.90 20.09 14.79
N ASN A 367 -15.66 20.70 15.96
CA ASN A 367 -15.60 20.01 17.23
C ASN A 367 -16.84 19.15 17.52
N THR A 368 -18.03 19.65 17.18
CA THR A 368 -19.31 18.91 17.35
C THR A 368 -19.27 17.58 16.60
N VAL A 369 -18.81 17.57 15.35
CA VAL A 369 -18.72 16.34 14.53
C VAL A 369 -17.70 15.37 15.13
N ILE A 370 -16.56 15.85 15.61
CA ILE A 370 -15.56 15.01 16.28
C ILE A 370 -16.13 14.37 17.55
N MET A 371 -16.84 15.15 18.36
CA MET A 371 -17.50 14.65 19.57
C MET A 371 -18.58 13.60 19.25
N GLU A 372 -19.36 13.80 18.18
CA GLU A 372 -20.34 12.81 17.72
C GLU A 372 -19.66 11.52 17.27
N MET A 373 -18.61 11.60 16.45
CA MET A 373 -17.83 10.44 16.02
C MET A 373 -17.22 9.69 17.21
N ALA A 374 -16.74 10.39 18.23
CA ALA A 374 -16.22 9.80 19.46
C ALA A 374 -17.33 9.13 20.29
N ARG A 375 -18.51 9.76 20.40
CA ARG A 375 -19.68 9.24 21.13
C ARG A 375 -20.24 7.94 20.53
N GLU A 376 -20.13 7.76 19.24
CA GLU A 376 -20.53 6.53 18.55
C GLU A 376 -19.63 5.36 18.88
N ARG A 377 -18.42 5.60 19.37
CA ARG A 377 -17.47 4.55 19.74
C ARG A 377 -17.84 3.90 21.08
N ARG A 378 -17.76 2.59 21.14
CA ARG A 378 -18.05 1.81 22.35
C ARG A 378 -17.18 2.20 23.54
N TRP A 379 -15.96 2.69 23.32
CA TRP A 379 -15.04 3.13 24.35
C TRP A 379 -15.41 4.50 24.97
N TRP A 380 -16.35 5.26 24.41
CA TRP A 380 -16.76 6.55 24.95
C TRP A 380 -17.13 6.51 26.45
N LYS A 381 -17.83 5.45 26.87
CA LYS A 381 -18.24 5.26 28.27
C LYS A 381 -17.10 4.86 29.22
N LEU A 382 -15.94 4.55 28.68
CA LEU A 382 -14.75 4.11 29.42
C LEU A 382 -13.74 5.25 29.64
N ILE A 383 -14.04 6.46 29.16
CA ILE A 383 -13.15 7.60 29.28
C ILE A 383 -12.96 7.93 30.76
N LYS A 384 -11.71 7.92 31.20
CA LYS A 384 -11.29 8.22 32.57
C LYS A 384 -10.60 9.56 32.69
N GLY A 385 -10.03 10.08 31.60
CA GLY A 385 -9.37 11.36 31.56
C GLY A 385 -9.04 11.77 30.12
N VAL A 386 -8.89 13.05 29.93
CA VAL A 386 -8.58 13.67 28.63
C VAL A 386 -7.54 14.76 28.83
N VAL A 387 -6.53 14.80 27.98
CA VAL A 387 -5.57 15.89 27.86
C VAL A 387 -5.71 16.56 26.50
N ALA A 388 -5.68 17.87 26.42
CA ALA A 388 -5.86 18.59 25.16
C ALA A 388 -5.00 19.85 25.09
N ASP A 389 -4.69 20.30 23.88
CA ASP A 389 -4.01 21.56 23.60
C ASP A 389 -4.76 22.73 24.29
N PRO A 390 -4.08 23.53 25.13
CA PRO A 390 -4.70 24.67 25.82
C PRO A 390 -5.07 25.85 24.91
N ALA A 391 -4.70 25.84 23.62
CA ALA A 391 -4.90 26.96 22.72
C ALA A 391 -6.37 27.31 22.43
N ARG A 392 -7.32 26.38 22.71
CA ARG A 392 -8.76 26.56 22.45
C ARG A 392 -9.60 26.33 23.70
N PRO A 393 -9.66 27.33 24.63
CA PRO A 393 -10.42 27.21 25.88
C PRO A 393 -11.93 27.01 25.67
N ASP A 394 -12.48 27.52 24.55
CA ASP A 394 -13.87 27.33 24.15
C ASP A 394 -14.23 25.86 24.02
N LEU A 395 -13.32 25.04 23.45
CA LEU A 395 -13.56 23.62 23.22
C LEU A 395 -13.53 22.81 24.54
N PHE A 396 -12.77 23.24 25.54
CA PHE A 396 -12.84 22.66 26.89
C PHE A 396 -14.25 22.79 27.48
N THR A 397 -14.90 23.92 27.25
CA THR A 397 -16.26 24.14 27.72
C THR A 397 -17.27 23.21 27.03
N ASP A 398 -17.12 23.01 25.71
CA ASP A 398 -17.98 22.10 24.94
C ASP A 398 -17.91 20.65 25.45
N TRP A 399 -16.68 20.16 25.69
CA TRP A 399 -16.48 18.82 26.23
C TRP A 399 -16.94 18.70 27.69
N GLY A 400 -16.78 19.77 28.50
CA GLY A 400 -17.31 19.86 29.86
C GLY A 400 -18.82 19.71 29.88
N HIS A 401 -19.55 20.35 28.97
CA HIS A 401 -21.00 20.18 28.81
C HIS A 401 -21.39 18.73 28.43
N ALA A 402 -20.48 17.98 27.84
CA ALA A 402 -20.66 16.56 27.55
C ALA A 402 -20.34 15.66 28.77
N GLY A 403 -19.98 16.23 29.91
CA GLY A 403 -19.59 15.51 31.12
C GLY A 403 -18.13 14.99 31.10
N ILE A 404 -17.29 15.54 30.24
CA ILE A 404 -15.88 15.14 30.12
C ILE A 404 -15.01 16.27 30.68
N GLU A 405 -14.37 16.01 31.80
CA GLU A 405 -13.34 16.91 32.34
C GLU A 405 -12.03 16.71 31.59
N MET A 406 -11.39 17.85 31.27
CA MET A 406 -10.17 17.85 30.45
C MET A 406 -9.02 18.54 31.18
N THR A 407 -7.87 17.93 31.09
CA THR A 407 -6.58 18.50 31.54
C THR A 407 -5.96 19.32 30.41
N ARG A 408 -5.42 20.49 30.73
CA ARG A 408 -4.66 21.28 29.78
C ARG A 408 -3.28 20.64 29.57
N ALA A 409 -2.89 20.43 28.32
CA ALA A 409 -1.60 19.90 27.98
C ALA A 409 -0.46 20.87 28.38
N ASN A 410 0.66 20.32 28.77
CA ASN A 410 1.90 21.06 28.85
C ASN A 410 2.45 21.25 27.42
N ASN A 411 2.58 22.49 27.00
CA ASN A 411 3.03 22.88 25.66
C ASN A 411 4.53 23.12 25.54
N ALA A 412 5.35 22.74 26.54
CA ALA A 412 6.80 22.79 26.45
C ALA A 412 7.28 21.86 25.32
N TYR A 413 7.68 22.47 24.21
CA TYR A 413 7.88 21.73 22.96
C TYR A 413 9.09 20.81 23.01
N ASP A 414 10.26 21.32 23.38
CA ASP A 414 11.51 20.57 23.40
C ASP A 414 11.48 19.46 24.47
N GLU A 415 10.96 19.77 25.67
CA GLU A 415 10.76 18.80 26.74
C GLU A 415 9.80 17.68 26.31
N GLY A 416 8.76 18.05 25.58
CA GLY A 416 7.80 17.09 25.04
C GLY A 416 8.38 16.17 23.96
N LEU A 417 9.26 16.68 23.10
CA LEU A 417 9.99 15.85 22.13
C LEU A 417 10.89 14.84 22.84
N ASP A 418 11.60 15.28 23.87
CA ASP A 418 12.48 14.42 24.64
C ASP A 418 11.69 13.37 25.45
N ALA A 419 10.51 13.73 25.96
CA ALA A 419 9.62 12.79 26.62
C ALA A 419 9.16 11.68 25.66
N VAL A 420 8.77 12.02 24.43
CA VAL A 420 8.39 11.02 23.43
C VAL A 420 9.58 10.14 23.02
N LYS A 421 10.77 10.71 22.81
CA LYS A 421 11.98 9.93 22.51
C LYS A 421 12.30 8.92 23.61
N ASN A 422 12.24 9.36 24.87
CA ASN A 422 12.48 8.50 26.02
C ASN A 422 11.38 7.42 26.16
N ALA A 423 10.15 7.74 25.88
CA ALA A 423 9.05 6.77 25.92
C ALA A 423 9.13 5.72 24.81
N LEU A 424 9.60 6.10 23.62
CA LEU A 424 9.85 5.17 22.52
C LEU A 424 11.07 4.27 22.80
N ALA A 425 12.17 4.87 23.23
CA ALA A 425 13.43 4.16 23.46
C ALA A 425 14.04 4.55 24.82
N PRO A 426 13.48 4.04 25.93
CA PRO A 426 14.00 4.34 27.26
C PRO A 426 15.42 3.76 27.42
N MET A 427 16.25 4.40 28.21
CA MET A 427 17.62 3.91 28.50
C MET A 427 17.63 2.52 29.11
N LYS A 428 16.56 2.12 29.79
CA LYS A 428 16.38 0.79 30.40
C LYS A 428 14.94 0.32 30.20
N GLY A 429 14.78 -0.95 29.87
CA GLY A 429 13.48 -1.59 29.75
C GLY A 429 12.84 -1.51 28.34
N PRO A 430 11.62 -2.00 28.19
CA PRO A 430 10.88 -1.96 26.94
C PRO A 430 10.34 -0.55 26.65
N PRO A 431 9.89 -0.27 25.40
CA PRO A 431 9.16 0.95 25.08
C PRO A 431 7.98 1.19 26.02
N LYS A 432 7.76 2.45 26.39
CA LYS A 432 6.65 2.85 27.28
C LYS A 432 5.39 3.26 26.51
N ILE A 433 5.50 3.50 25.20
CA ILE A 433 4.37 3.78 24.33
C ILE A 433 4.42 2.89 23.08
N GLY A 434 3.24 2.49 22.61
CA GLY A 434 3.07 1.72 21.40
C GLY A 434 1.74 2.05 20.70
N PHE A 435 1.56 1.54 19.50
CA PHE A 435 0.45 1.91 18.62
C PHE A 435 -0.20 0.65 18.03
N SER A 436 -1.49 0.51 18.19
CA SER A 436 -2.23 -0.51 17.46
C SER A 436 -2.10 -0.28 15.95
N SER A 437 -1.95 -1.33 15.19
CA SER A 437 -1.93 -1.26 13.71
C SER A 437 -3.18 -0.60 13.10
N ARG A 438 -4.24 -0.40 13.88
CA ARG A 438 -5.45 0.32 13.47
C ARG A 438 -5.26 1.84 13.44
N CYS A 439 -4.30 2.37 14.18
CA CYS A 439 -4.02 3.80 14.28
C CYS A 439 -3.13 4.27 13.12
N GLN A 440 -3.68 4.22 11.92
CA GLN A 440 -2.94 4.46 10.67
C GLN A 440 -2.41 5.90 10.55
N ASN A 441 -3.13 6.89 11.11
CA ASN A 441 -2.71 8.28 11.00
C ASN A 441 -1.46 8.57 11.84
N VAL A 442 -1.41 8.12 13.10
CA VAL A 442 -0.23 8.30 13.94
C VAL A 442 0.98 7.53 13.38
N ILE A 443 0.77 6.29 12.88
CA ILE A 443 1.83 5.50 12.27
C ILE A 443 2.38 6.21 11.03
N ARG A 444 1.51 6.79 10.20
CA ARG A 444 1.91 7.57 9.04
C ARG A 444 2.72 8.80 9.46
N GLU A 445 2.24 9.56 10.45
CA GLU A 445 2.93 10.78 10.88
C GLU A 445 4.29 10.49 11.50
N PHE A 446 4.47 9.44 12.31
CA PHE A 446 5.81 9.00 12.74
C PHE A 446 6.77 8.76 11.58
N SER A 447 6.24 8.28 10.44
CA SER A 447 7.01 8.00 9.23
C SER A 447 7.33 9.26 8.40
N THR A 448 6.57 10.34 8.59
CA THR A 448 6.62 11.54 7.73
C THR A 448 6.98 12.80 8.49
N TYR A 449 7.04 12.76 9.83
CA TYR A 449 7.38 13.91 10.66
C TYR A 449 8.86 14.22 10.61
N LYS A 450 9.23 15.13 9.74
CA LYS A 450 10.62 15.46 9.41
C LYS A 450 11.19 16.56 10.27
N SER A 451 12.50 16.51 10.44
CA SER A 451 13.29 17.64 10.93
C SER A 451 14.07 18.30 9.80
N ARG A 452 14.28 19.60 9.91
CA ARG A 452 15.19 20.36 9.09
C ARG A 452 16.07 21.23 9.97
N ASP A 453 17.36 21.11 9.81
CA ASP A 453 18.36 21.83 10.63
C ASP A 453 18.15 21.59 12.16
N GLY A 454 17.79 20.35 12.53
CA GLY A 454 17.52 19.95 13.90
C GLY A 454 16.17 20.43 14.48
N LYS A 455 15.32 21.06 13.66
CA LYS A 455 13.99 21.53 14.09
C LYS A 455 12.89 20.78 13.33
N PRO A 456 11.89 20.25 14.02
CA PRO A 456 10.74 19.63 13.37
C PRO A 456 9.99 20.59 12.43
N LEU A 457 9.57 20.05 11.29
CA LEU A 457 8.75 20.81 10.35
C LEU A 457 7.30 20.74 10.81
N LYS A 458 6.65 21.92 10.93
CA LYS A 458 5.21 22.02 11.23
C LYS A 458 4.40 21.69 9.97
N LYS A 459 4.32 20.40 9.67
CA LYS A 459 3.52 19.89 8.56
C LYS A 459 3.17 18.43 8.85
N ASP A 460 1.88 18.12 8.78
CA ASP A 460 1.36 16.76 9.03
C ASP A 460 1.84 16.23 10.41
N ASP A 461 1.69 17.04 11.47
CA ASP A 461 2.22 16.82 12.82
C ASP A 461 1.15 16.72 13.92
N HIS A 462 -0.13 16.61 13.53
CA HIS A 462 -1.26 16.65 14.46
C HIS A 462 -1.31 15.46 15.43
N CYS A 463 -0.99 14.25 14.94
CA CYS A 463 -0.84 13.10 15.83
C CYS A 463 0.43 13.21 16.67
N MET A 464 1.48 13.86 16.16
CA MET A 464 2.73 14.03 16.90
C MET A 464 2.54 14.97 18.08
N ASP A 465 1.79 16.06 17.91
CA ASP A 465 1.48 16.98 19.00
C ASP A 465 0.61 16.30 20.07
N GLU A 466 -0.43 15.57 19.68
CA GLU A 466 -1.28 14.88 20.65
C GLU A 466 -0.54 13.72 21.37
N VAL A 467 0.35 12.99 20.69
CA VAL A 467 1.23 11.98 21.35
C VAL A 467 2.14 12.64 22.36
N ARG A 468 2.69 13.81 22.03
CA ARG A 468 3.53 14.61 22.93
C ARG A 468 2.76 15.03 24.18
N TYR A 469 1.53 15.53 24.04
CA TYR A 469 0.66 15.88 25.16
C TYR A 469 0.36 14.67 26.06
N PHE A 470 0.04 13.54 25.45
CA PHE A 470 -0.22 12.31 26.19
C PHE A 470 1.01 11.83 26.97
N THR A 471 2.15 11.79 26.31
CA THR A 471 3.40 11.27 26.89
C THR A 471 3.83 12.11 28.07
N MET A 472 3.77 13.43 27.97
CA MET A 472 4.08 14.32 29.08
C MET A 472 3.10 14.12 30.25
N TRP A 473 1.82 13.90 29.96
CA TRP A 473 0.80 13.75 31.00
C TRP A 473 0.82 12.40 31.72
N LYS A 474 1.11 11.29 31.01
CA LYS A 474 0.95 9.93 31.58
C LYS A 474 2.23 9.14 31.72
N VAL A 475 3.25 9.47 30.99
CA VAL A 475 4.51 8.72 30.99
C VAL A 475 5.57 9.47 31.79
N ALA A 476 5.83 10.73 31.46
CA ALA A 476 6.88 11.52 32.10
C ALA A 476 6.56 11.88 33.57
N ASP A 477 5.28 12.18 33.90
CA ASP A 477 4.90 12.50 35.29
C ASP A 477 4.99 11.29 36.24
N ASN A 478 4.91 10.05 35.74
CA ASN A 478 5.02 8.85 36.56
C ASN A 478 6.48 8.46 36.91
N ASP A 479 7.45 8.88 36.11
CA ASP A 479 8.87 8.65 36.39
C ASP A 479 9.40 9.56 37.52
N GLY A 480 8.62 10.56 37.95
CA GLY A 480 8.95 11.47 39.06
C GLY A 480 8.60 10.96 40.45
N ASP A 481 7.62 10.06 40.56
CA ASP A 481 7.15 9.57 41.87
C ASP A 481 8.02 8.46 42.50
N ASP A 482 8.83 7.79 41.71
CA ASP A 482 9.78 6.77 42.22
C ASP A 482 11.07 7.38 42.83
N PHE A 483 11.30 8.68 42.70
CA PHE A 483 12.53 9.34 43.24
C PHE A 483 12.34 10.05 44.58
N PHE A 484 11.12 10.20 45.09
CA PHE A 484 10.84 10.69 46.44
C PHE A 484 10.29 9.57 47.33
N GLY A 485 11.17 8.65 47.68
CA GLY A 485 10.95 7.72 48.77
C GLY A 485 10.73 8.48 50.09
N THR A 486 9.56 8.25 50.66
CA THR A 486 9.25 8.36 52.11
C THR A 486 10.25 9.12 53.00
N SER A 487 9.95 10.37 53.29
CA SER A 487 10.45 11.01 54.51
C SER A 487 9.35 11.16 55.56
N ASN A 488 9.35 10.25 56.50
CA ASN A 488 8.85 10.32 57.88
C ASN A 488 8.06 11.56 58.30
N ALA A 489 6.77 11.38 58.50
CA ALA A 489 6.01 12.21 59.42
C ALA A 489 6.39 11.83 60.88
N ASN A 490 7.21 12.62 61.51
CA ASN A 490 7.39 12.61 62.96
C ASN A 490 6.13 13.19 63.62
N VAL A 491 5.38 12.32 64.26
CA VAL A 491 4.41 12.68 65.27
C VAL A 491 5.18 13.05 66.50
N MET A 492 5.02 14.28 67.00
CA MET A 492 5.33 14.61 68.40
C MET A 492 4.05 14.64 69.24
N PRO A 493 4.13 14.08 70.48
CA PRO A 493 2.97 14.08 71.39
C PRO A 493 3.02 15.28 72.32
N SER A 494 1.89 15.87 72.60
CA SER A 494 1.41 16.31 73.90
C SER A 494 0.13 17.10 73.75
#